data_21e3aaefb07c8a6a1a331aaebf11dd8b
#
_entry.id   21e3aaefb07c8a6a1a331aaebf11dd8b
#
_cell.length_a   1.000
_cell.length_b   1.000
_cell.length_c   1.000
_cell.angle_alpha   90.00
_cell.angle_beta   90.00
_cell.angle_gamma   90.00
#
_symmetry.space_group_name_H-M   'P 1'
#
loop_
_entity.id
_entity.type
_entity.pdbx_description
1 polymer ?
#
loop_
_entity_poly.entity_id
_entity_poly.type
_entity_poly.pdbx_seq_one_letter_code
_entity_poly.pdbx_strand_id
1 'polypeptide(L)'
;GALEEDVMVEGIDTDEVFLADERVELIAQHIIDHHNIKTRDRKYNALFTVSSIPLLIKYYDAFKKINHDLKIGAIFTYGANEDLDKNPEHSREVLDRYMEDYNKMFNTNFSTHNFDGYFRDICKRIKNTEIDIVIVVNMLFTGFDAKRLNTLYVDKTLKYHDLIQAFSRTNRVESDTKPFGNIVCYRTTKARVDEAVKLFSQTDSIDTVIMAPYDTYLDKFNKAVDKLLEITPVVESVDELEREEDIKEFVLAFREVAKILVSLKTFNQFDLDNDDTVINTQMFEDYKSKYYELYRKISNDKEKSSILNDVSFSLELI
;
A
#
# COMPACT_ATOMS: atom_id res chain seq x y z
N GLY A 1 18.02 -13.29 -24.23
CA GLY A 1 17.92 -12.76 -25.56
C GLY A 1 16.50 -12.43 -26.00
N ALA A 2 15.46 -12.98 -25.38
CA ALA A 2 14.06 -12.76 -25.80
C ALA A 2 13.30 -11.69 -24.97
N LEU A 3 13.91 -11.11 -23.94
CA LEU A 3 13.24 -10.21 -22.99
C LEU A 3 13.57 -8.72 -23.18
N GLU A 4 14.48 -8.39 -24.10
CA GLU A 4 14.81 -7.01 -24.47
C GLU A 4 14.05 -6.52 -25.71
N GLU A 5 13.38 -7.40 -26.45
CA GLU A 5 12.74 -7.08 -27.73
C GLU A 5 11.37 -6.39 -27.60
N ASP A 6 10.71 -6.44 -26.47
CA ASP A 6 9.33 -5.89 -26.31
C ASP A 6 9.26 -4.35 -26.17
N VAL A 7 10.37 -3.62 -26.16
CA VAL A 7 10.40 -2.17 -25.97
C VAL A 7 11.14 -1.43 -27.09
N MET A 8 11.78 -2.13 -28.01
CA MET A 8 12.46 -1.49 -29.15
C MET A 8 11.54 -1.48 -30.39
N VAL A 9 10.65 -0.51 -30.45
CA VAL A 9 10.17 -0.03 -31.75
C VAL A 9 11.31 0.83 -32.31
N GLU A 10 11.92 0.40 -33.39
CA GLU A 10 13.02 1.14 -34.07
C GLU A 10 12.59 2.61 -34.28
N GLY A 11 13.34 3.54 -33.68
CA GLY A 11 13.19 4.97 -33.90
C GLY A 11 12.41 5.75 -32.83
N ILE A 12 11.96 5.13 -31.72
CA ILE A 12 11.37 5.85 -30.60
C ILE A 12 12.41 5.99 -29.49
N ASP A 13 12.75 7.22 -29.12
CA ASP A 13 13.51 7.50 -27.90
C ASP A 13 12.62 7.17 -26.70
N THR A 14 12.87 6.02 -26.07
CA THR A 14 12.10 5.54 -24.92
C THR A 14 12.17 6.49 -23.74
N ASP A 15 13.26 7.22 -23.57
CA ASP A 15 13.42 8.22 -22.51
C ASP A 15 12.50 9.43 -22.75
N GLU A 16 12.34 9.86 -24.00
CA GLU A 16 11.43 10.95 -24.38
C GLU A 16 9.97 10.57 -24.08
N VAL A 17 9.56 9.35 -24.41
CA VAL A 17 8.21 8.84 -24.11
C VAL A 17 7.94 8.80 -22.60
N PHE A 18 8.91 8.36 -21.80
CA PHE A 18 8.75 8.30 -20.36
C PHE A 18 8.74 9.67 -19.67
N LEU A 19 9.36 10.68 -20.30
CA LEU A 19 9.39 12.06 -19.83
C LEU A 19 8.24 12.94 -20.37
N ALA A 20 7.35 12.39 -21.20
CA ALA A 20 6.22 13.13 -21.76
C ALA A 20 5.32 13.69 -20.64
N ASP A 21 5.02 15.00 -20.71
CA ASP A 21 4.25 15.71 -19.66
C ASP A 21 2.87 15.12 -19.47
N GLU A 22 2.16 14.79 -20.55
CA GLU A 22 0.83 14.16 -20.50
C GLU A 22 0.83 12.83 -19.74
N ARG A 23 1.85 12.00 -19.96
CA ARG A 23 2.00 10.74 -19.21
C ARG A 23 2.25 10.97 -17.72
N VAL A 24 3.11 11.94 -17.40
CA VAL A 24 3.42 12.31 -16.01
C VAL A 24 2.17 12.84 -15.30
N GLU A 25 1.40 13.70 -15.94
CA GLU A 25 0.16 14.24 -15.38
C GLU A 25 -0.90 13.17 -15.17
N LEU A 26 -1.08 12.23 -16.12
CA LEU A 26 -2.00 11.09 -15.97
C LEU A 26 -1.62 10.19 -14.81
N ILE A 27 -0.33 9.89 -14.63
CA ILE A 27 0.14 9.05 -13.53
C ILE A 27 0.00 9.78 -12.19
N ALA A 28 0.32 11.08 -12.13
CA ALA A 28 0.14 11.88 -10.92
C ALA A 28 -1.33 11.94 -10.50
N GLN A 29 -2.24 12.14 -11.46
CA GLN A 29 -3.69 12.11 -11.22
C GLN A 29 -4.14 10.73 -10.73
N HIS A 30 -3.71 9.65 -11.39
CA HIS A 30 -4.00 8.28 -10.96
C HIS A 30 -3.55 8.01 -9.52
N ILE A 31 -2.35 8.48 -9.14
CA ILE A 31 -1.85 8.31 -7.78
C ILE A 31 -2.75 9.05 -6.77
N ILE A 32 -3.12 10.29 -7.06
CA ILE A 32 -3.99 11.11 -6.18
C ILE A 32 -5.35 10.44 -5.99
N ASP A 33 -5.98 10.02 -7.08
CA ASP A 33 -7.33 9.44 -7.08
C ASP A 33 -7.40 8.12 -6.28
N HIS A 34 -6.30 7.34 -6.26
CA HIS A 34 -6.27 6.03 -5.65
C HIS A 34 -5.49 5.94 -4.34
N HIS A 35 -4.83 7.03 -3.93
CA HIS A 35 -3.95 7.01 -2.75
C HIS A 35 -4.71 6.63 -1.47
N ASN A 36 -5.87 7.23 -1.22
CA ASN A 36 -6.64 6.94 -0.02
C ASN A 36 -7.07 5.48 0.03
N ILE A 37 -7.54 4.91 -1.07
CA ILE A 37 -7.90 3.48 -1.17
C ILE A 37 -6.70 2.59 -0.86
N LYS A 38 -5.55 2.86 -1.50
CA LYS A 38 -4.33 2.05 -1.34
C LYS A 38 -3.74 2.16 0.07
N THR A 39 -3.84 3.32 0.71
CA THR A 39 -3.28 3.60 2.04
C THR A 39 -4.31 3.52 3.17
N ARG A 40 -5.55 3.11 2.87
CA ARG A 40 -6.67 3.03 3.82
C ARG A 40 -6.88 4.35 4.55
N ASP A 41 -7.30 5.35 3.79
CA ASP A 41 -7.56 6.69 4.28
C ASP A 41 -6.35 7.28 5.06
N ARG A 42 -5.13 7.06 4.48
CA ARG A 42 -3.86 7.55 5.04
C ARG A 42 -3.48 6.96 6.42
N LYS A 43 -4.07 5.82 6.80
CA LYS A 43 -3.59 5.01 7.92
C LYS A 43 -2.16 4.52 7.65
N TYR A 44 -1.83 4.35 6.38
CA TYR A 44 -0.52 4.02 5.84
C TYR A 44 -0.05 5.09 4.87
N ASN A 45 1.19 4.97 4.41
CA ASN A 45 1.78 5.90 3.44
C ASN A 45 2.45 5.16 2.27
N ALA A 46 2.98 5.94 1.33
CA ALA A 46 3.57 5.43 0.12
C ALA A 46 4.97 5.98 -0.16
N LEU A 47 5.79 5.18 -0.84
CA LEU A 47 6.94 5.66 -1.60
C LEU A 47 6.60 5.68 -3.09
N PHE A 48 7.10 6.69 -3.79
CA PHE A 48 7.06 6.75 -5.23
C PHE A 48 8.48 6.80 -5.79
N THR A 49 8.91 5.71 -6.40
CA THR A 49 10.25 5.62 -6.99
C THR A 49 10.23 5.88 -8.47
N VAL A 50 11.12 6.74 -8.92
CA VAL A 50 11.26 7.14 -10.32
C VAL A 50 12.67 6.89 -10.83
N SER A 51 12.85 6.90 -12.16
CA SER A 51 14.11 6.52 -12.82
C SER A 51 15.21 7.57 -12.73
N SER A 52 14.85 8.86 -12.63
CA SER A 52 15.82 9.97 -12.72
C SER A 52 15.36 11.21 -11.99
N ILE A 53 16.28 12.11 -11.71
CA ILE A 53 15.99 13.42 -11.10
C ILE A 53 15.10 14.27 -12.01
N PRO A 54 15.33 14.39 -13.33
CA PRO A 54 14.41 15.11 -14.20
C PRO A 54 12.98 14.59 -14.16
N LEU A 55 12.78 13.28 -14.07
CA LEU A 55 11.44 12.71 -13.93
C LEU A 55 10.82 13.00 -12.58
N LEU A 56 11.61 12.97 -11.49
CA LEU A 56 11.15 13.37 -10.16
C LEU A 56 10.66 14.81 -10.16
N ILE A 57 11.40 15.73 -10.79
CA ILE A 57 11.04 17.14 -10.92
C ILE A 57 9.68 17.26 -11.61
N LYS A 58 9.50 16.60 -12.74
CA LYS A 58 8.23 16.64 -13.49
C LYS A 58 7.06 16.12 -12.64
N TYR A 59 7.22 15.02 -11.90
CA TYR A 59 6.18 14.51 -11.02
C TYR A 59 5.87 15.45 -9.87
N TYR A 60 6.89 15.99 -9.20
CA TYR A 60 6.67 16.91 -8.10
C TYR A 60 5.90 18.15 -8.57
N ASP A 61 6.27 18.72 -9.72
CA ASP A 61 5.59 19.87 -10.31
C ASP A 61 4.17 19.51 -10.79
N ALA A 62 3.94 18.30 -11.30
CA ALA A 62 2.62 17.81 -11.67
C ALA A 62 1.70 17.68 -10.44
N PHE A 63 2.18 17.09 -9.36
CA PHE A 63 1.43 17.02 -8.11
C PHE A 63 1.05 18.43 -7.60
N LYS A 64 1.97 19.38 -7.65
CA LYS A 64 1.65 20.77 -7.23
C LYS A 64 0.58 21.47 -8.05
N LYS A 65 0.38 21.09 -9.33
CA LYS A 65 -0.65 21.65 -10.21
C LYS A 65 -2.04 21.08 -9.94
N ILE A 66 -2.12 19.85 -9.43
CA ILE A 66 -3.38 19.16 -9.17
C ILE A 66 -3.90 19.58 -7.79
N ASN A 67 -5.20 19.80 -7.68
CA ASN A 67 -5.81 20.15 -6.39
C ASN A 67 -5.96 18.90 -5.51
N HIS A 68 -5.21 18.84 -4.41
CA HIS A 68 -5.27 17.78 -3.41
C HIS A 68 -4.75 18.29 -2.06
N ASP A 69 -4.95 17.48 -1.00
CA ASP A 69 -4.49 17.77 0.36
C ASP A 69 -3.41 16.80 0.87
N LEU A 70 -2.83 15.97 -0.04
CA LEU A 70 -1.76 15.03 0.30
C LEU A 70 -0.47 15.77 0.63
N LYS A 71 0.21 15.32 1.68
CA LYS A 71 1.54 15.80 2.05
C LYS A 71 2.58 15.02 1.26
N ILE A 72 3.20 15.68 0.29
CA ILE A 72 4.16 15.07 -0.63
C ILE A 72 5.54 15.68 -0.41
N GLY A 73 6.54 14.82 -0.16
CA GLY A 73 7.95 15.21 -0.09
C GLY A 73 8.75 14.55 -1.20
N ALA A 74 9.96 15.06 -1.44
CA ALA A 74 10.89 14.52 -2.42
C ALA A 74 12.29 14.41 -1.83
N ILE A 75 12.99 13.32 -2.11
CA ILE A 75 14.38 13.14 -1.69
C ILE A 75 15.20 12.41 -2.74
N PHE A 76 16.36 12.95 -3.03
CA PHE A 76 17.36 12.38 -3.92
C PHE A 76 18.75 12.87 -3.55
N THR A 77 19.79 12.14 -3.94
CA THR A 77 21.17 12.58 -3.82
C THR A 77 21.59 13.31 -5.09
N TYR A 78 22.23 14.47 -4.96
CA TYR A 78 22.79 15.23 -6.08
C TYR A 78 24.31 15.01 -6.12
N GLY A 79 24.85 14.96 -7.35
CA GLY A 79 26.31 14.82 -7.60
C GLY A 79 26.94 13.46 -7.28
N ALA A 80 26.15 12.45 -6.88
CA ALA A 80 26.67 11.12 -6.55
C ALA A 80 26.79 10.16 -7.74
N ASN A 81 26.04 10.41 -8.82
CA ASN A 81 26.04 9.60 -10.03
C ASN A 81 25.87 10.51 -11.25
N GLU A 82 26.93 10.67 -12.05
CA GLU A 82 26.93 11.48 -13.28
C GLU A 82 25.88 11.05 -14.31
N ASP A 83 25.51 9.76 -14.32
CA ASP A 83 24.48 9.23 -15.22
C ASP A 83 23.04 9.64 -14.82
N LEU A 84 22.79 9.96 -13.54
CA LEU A 84 21.47 10.31 -13.03
C LEU A 84 21.29 11.82 -12.82
N ASP A 85 22.37 12.56 -12.76
CA ASP A 85 22.42 13.99 -12.50
C ASP A 85 23.35 14.72 -13.47
N LYS A 86 22.81 15.08 -14.63
CA LYS A 86 23.54 15.80 -15.69
C LYS A 86 23.86 17.26 -15.32
N ASN A 87 23.23 17.81 -14.27
CA ASN A 87 23.43 19.18 -13.81
C ASN A 87 23.30 19.26 -12.27
N PRO A 88 24.36 18.92 -11.51
CA PRO A 88 24.31 18.87 -10.06
C PRO A 88 23.95 20.19 -9.35
N GLU A 89 24.36 21.34 -9.89
CA GLU A 89 24.02 22.65 -9.33
C GLU A 89 22.53 22.91 -9.46
N HIS A 90 21.95 22.66 -10.62
CA HIS A 90 20.50 22.78 -10.82
C HIS A 90 19.74 21.81 -9.91
N SER A 91 20.18 20.56 -9.80
CA SER A 91 19.54 19.56 -8.93
C SER A 91 19.57 19.98 -7.47
N ARG A 92 20.64 20.60 -7.03
CA ARG A 92 20.77 21.16 -5.67
C ARG A 92 19.76 22.28 -5.43
N GLU A 93 19.67 23.25 -6.35
CA GLU A 93 18.70 24.34 -6.26
C GLU A 93 17.25 23.82 -6.22
N VAL A 94 16.94 22.82 -7.05
CA VAL A 94 15.64 22.19 -7.05
C VAL A 94 15.34 21.49 -5.71
N LEU A 95 16.31 20.80 -5.14
CA LEU A 95 16.14 20.15 -3.85
C LEU A 95 15.93 21.15 -2.73
N ASP A 96 16.67 22.29 -2.73
CA ASP A 96 16.45 23.38 -1.78
C ASP A 96 15.02 23.92 -1.87
N ARG A 97 14.49 24.13 -3.07
CA ARG A 97 13.07 24.54 -3.31
C ARG A 97 12.08 23.52 -2.72
N TYR A 98 12.33 22.21 -2.87
CA TYR A 98 11.47 21.18 -2.31
C TYR A 98 11.58 21.13 -0.77
N MET A 99 12.78 21.38 -0.23
CA MET A 99 12.96 21.55 1.20
C MET A 99 12.23 22.78 1.75
N GLU A 100 12.13 23.88 0.99
CA GLU A 100 11.32 25.04 1.38
C GLU A 100 9.84 24.68 1.50
N ASP A 101 9.29 23.93 0.54
CA ASP A 101 7.92 23.44 0.60
C ASP A 101 7.71 22.52 1.80
N TYR A 102 8.64 21.62 2.04
CA TYR A 102 8.65 20.73 3.20
C TYR A 102 8.73 21.51 4.52
N ASN A 103 9.59 22.51 4.60
CA ASN A 103 9.73 23.38 5.76
C ASN A 103 8.42 24.11 6.10
N LYS A 104 7.70 24.59 5.09
CA LYS A 104 6.38 25.21 5.25
C LYS A 104 5.35 24.20 5.76
N MET A 105 5.38 22.97 5.23
CA MET A 105 4.45 21.90 5.57
C MET A 105 4.62 21.42 7.02
N PHE A 106 5.86 21.36 7.52
CA PHE A 106 6.20 20.78 8.82
C PHE A 106 6.79 21.75 9.85
N ASN A 107 6.84 23.04 9.51
CA ASN A 107 7.43 24.09 10.35
C ASN A 107 8.89 23.75 10.75
N THR A 108 9.71 23.43 9.76
CA THR A 108 11.14 23.11 9.88
C THR A 108 11.99 24.14 9.11
N ASN A 109 13.31 23.99 9.10
CA ASN A 109 14.25 24.93 8.45
C ASN A 109 15.42 24.21 7.77
N PHE A 110 15.16 23.12 7.10
CA PHE A 110 16.19 22.36 6.37
C PHE A 110 16.61 23.06 5.08
N SER A 111 17.85 22.81 4.67
CA SER A 111 18.43 23.17 3.37
C SER A 111 19.41 22.07 2.96
N THR A 112 19.92 22.13 1.73
CA THR A 112 20.92 21.17 1.24
C THR A 112 22.22 21.20 2.05
N HIS A 113 22.52 22.27 2.80
CA HIS A 113 23.62 22.31 3.76
C HIS A 113 23.41 21.37 4.96
N ASN A 114 22.17 21.05 5.30
CA ASN A 114 21.81 20.09 6.37
C ASN A 114 20.99 18.93 5.80
N PHE A 115 21.48 18.32 4.71
CA PHE A 115 20.82 17.22 4.04
C PHE A 115 20.59 16.02 4.97
N ASP A 116 21.57 15.67 5.81
CA ASP A 116 21.45 14.55 6.77
C ASP A 116 20.34 14.78 7.80
N GLY A 117 20.13 16.02 8.21
CA GLY A 117 19.02 16.42 9.08
C GLY A 117 17.67 16.22 8.40
N TYR A 118 17.55 16.72 7.16
CA TYR A 118 16.38 16.53 6.33
C TYR A 118 16.08 15.05 6.08
N PHE A 119 17.09 14.27 5.70
CA PHE A 119 16.95 12.84 5.45
C PHE A 119 16.42 12.09 6.69
N ARG A 120 16.97 12.38 7.86
CA ARG A 120 16.51 11.77 9.13
C ARG A 120 15.09 12.16 9.47
N ASP A 121 14.72 13.43 9.26
CA ASP A 121 13.37 13.92 9.58
C ASP A 121 12.32 13.31 8.64
N ILE A 122 12.57 13.29 7.33
CA ILE A 122 11.62 12.67 6.36
C ILE A 122 11.46 11.17 6.62
N CYS A 123 12.55 10.45 6.95
CA CYS A 123 12.50 9.05 7.35
C CYS A 123 11.66 8.82 8.62
N LYS A 124 11.78 9.71 9.62
CA LYS A 124 10.96 9.67 10.83
C LYS A 124 9.47 9.88 10.49
N ARG A 125 9.16 10.87 9.64
CA ARG A 125 7.78 11.17 9.25
C ARG A 125 7.13 10.05 8.45
N ILE A 126 7.89 9.38 7.59
CA ILE A 126 7.39 8.17 6.91
C ILE A 126 7.03 7.10 7.94
N LYS A 127 7.88 6.86 8.93
CA LYS A 127 7.62 5.85 9.99
C LYS A 127 6.40 6.18 10.84
N ASN A 128 6.11 7.46 11.03
CA ASN A 128 5.01 7.96 11.85
C ASN A 128 3.73 8.25 11.05
N THR A 129 3.71 8.02 9.72
CA THR A 129 2.60 8.42 8.83
C THR A 129 2.26 9.91 8.86
N GLU A 130 3.25 10.77 9.08
CA GLU A 130 3.09 12.22 9.08
C GLU A 130 3.18 12.81 7.66
N ILE A 131 3.67 12.02 6.69
CA ILE A 131 3.77 12.34 5.26
C ILE A 131 3.11 11.22 4.46
N ASP A 132 2.34 11.59 3.43
CA ASP A 132 1.54 10.66 2.65
C ASP A 132 2.36 9.97 1.56
N ILE A 133 3.15 10.73 0.81
CA ILE A 133 3.97 10.22 -0.31
C ILE A 133 5.36 10.83 -0.24
N VAL A 134 6.40 10.01 -0.45
CA VAL A 134 7.76 10.51 -0.69
C VAL A 134 8.24 10.02 -2.05
N ILE A 135 8.59 10.98 -2.93
CA ILE A 135 9.15 10.70 -4.25
C ILE A 135 10.66 10.53 -4.10
N VAL A 136 11.21 9.44 -4.63
CA VAL A 136 12.62 9.10 -4.46
C VAL A 136 13.29 8.67 -5.77
N VAL A 137 14.58 8.98 -5.91
CA VAL A 137 15.45 8.40 -6.94
C VAL A 137 16.49 7.52 -6.26
N ASN A 138 16.40 6.21 -6.45
CA ASN A 138 17.34 5.19 -5.93
C ASN A 138 17.62 5.23 -4.41
N MET A 139 16.78 5.90 -3.65
CA MET A 139 16.91 5.99 -2.19
C MET A 139 15.83 5.18 -1.47
N LEU A 140 16.08 4.85 -0.20
CA LEU A 140 15.14 4.12 0.69
C LEU A 140 14.81 2.68 0.26
N PHE A 141 15.50 2.12 -0.75
CA PHE A 141 15.33 0.72 -1.15
C PHE A 141 16.10 -0.26 -0.26
N THR A 142 17.24 0.15 0.26
CA THR A 142 18.08 -0.68 1.15
C THR A 142 18.14 -0.08 2.54
N GLY A 143 18.09 -0.93 3.58
CA GLY A 143 18.29 -0.51 4.96
C GLY A 143 17.15 0.31 5.61
N PHE A 144 16.15 0.76 4.85
CA PHE A 144 15.04 1.52 5.40
C PHE A 144 13.90 0.61 5.86
N ASP A 145 13.51 0.73 7.11
CA ASP A 145 12.43 -0.02 7.73
C ASP A 145 11.31 0.93 8.17
N ALA A 146 10.13 0.80 7.56
CA ALA A 146 8.93 1.54 7.93
C ALA A 146 7.72 0.60 7.87
N LYS A 147 7.22 0.18 9.02
CA LYS A 147 6.06 -0.72 9.12
C LYS A 147 4.80 -0.13 8.51
N ARG A 148 4.64 1.19 8.63
CA ARG A 148 3.49 1.93 8.10
C ARG A 148 3.57 2.23 6.60
N LEU A 149 4.67 1.90 5.94
CA LEU A 149 4.78 1.97 4.50
C LEU A 149 4.10 0.74 3.88
N ASN A 150 2.95 0.92 3.24
CA ASN A 150 2.21 -0.18 2.63
C ASN A 150 2.11 -0.09 1.11
N THR A 151 2.41 1.06 0.50
CA THR A 151 2.25 1.26 -0.94
C THR A 151 3.55 1.72 -1.58
N LEU A 152 3.89 1.10 -2.70
CA LEU A 152 5.01 1.48 -3.54
C LEU A 152 4.52 1.76 -4.96
N TYR A 153 4.64 3.00 -5.40
CA TYR A 153 4.47 3.40 -6.79
C TYR A 153 5.83 3.34 -7.48
N VAL A 154 5.87 2.76 -8.69
CA VAL A 154 7.13 2.50 -9.42
C VAL A 154 7.02 3.00 -10.85
N ASP A 155 7.74 4.08 -11.18
CA ASP A 155 7.91 4.56 -12.56
C ASP A 155 9.39 4.50 -12.98
N LYS A 156 9.93 3.29 -12.91
CA LYS A 156 11.26 2.94 -13.42
C LYS A 156 11.30 1.48 -13.82
N THR A 157 12.22 1.12 -14.68
CA THR A 157 12.49 -0.28 -14.99
C THR A 157 13.27 -0.90 -13.84
N LEU A 158 12.69 -1.85 -13.15
CA LEU A 158 13.34 -2.62 -12.09
C LEU A 158 13.86 -3.94 -12.66
N LYS A 159 15.11 -4.28 -12.33
CA LYS A 159 15.62 -5.64 -12.54
C LYS A 159 14.97 -6.59 -11.53
N TYR A 160 15.01 -7.88 -11.80
CA TYR A 160 14.37 -8.90 -10.93
C TYR A 160 14.72 -8.76 -9.44
N HIS A 161 15.99 -8.54 -9.12
CA HIS A 161 16.45 -8.36 -7.75
C HIS A 161 15.86 -7.10 -7.10
N ASP A 162 15.82 -6.00 -7.83
CA ASP A 162 15.29 -4.72 -7.35
C ASP A 162 13.78 -4.79 -7.11
N LEU A 163 13.05 -5.56 -7.95
CA LEU A 163 11.62 -5.84 -7.76
C LEU A 163 11.38 -6.54 -6.42
N ILE A 164 12.14 -7.58 -6.12
CA ILE A 164 11.99 -8.33 -4.86
C ILE A 164 12.38 -7.46 -3.65
N GLN A 165 13.43 -6.64 -3.77
CA GLN A 165 13.78 -5.69 -2.72
C GLN A 165 12.67 -4.66 -2.49
N ALA A 166 12.09 -4.13 -3.56
CA ALA A 166 10.95 -3.22 -3.49
C ALA A 166 9.74 -3.88 -2.79
N PHE A 167 9.42 -5.13 -3.15
CA PHE A 167 8.33 -5.89 -2.53
C PHE A 167 8.55 -6.08 -1.03
N SER A 168 9.78 -6.36 -0.62
CA SER A 168 10.12 -6.54 0.80
C SER A 168 9.89 -5.28 1.65
N ARG A 169 9.82 -4.08 1.05
CA ARG A 169 9.60 -2.82 1.78
C ARG A 169 8.16 -2.63 2.21
N THR A 170 7.22 -3.01 1.36
CA THR A 170 5.78 -2.85 1.63
C THR A 170 5.15 -4.06 2.28
N ASN A 171 5.77 -5.23 2.14
CA ASN A 171 5.21 -6.52 2.59
C ASN A 171 5.53 -6.88 4.05
N ARG A 172 5.88 -5.90 4.90
CA ARG A 172 6.02 -6.13 6.33
C ARG A 172 4.64 -6.15 6.98
N VAL A 173 4.22 -7.34 7.37
CA VAL A 173 2.98 -7.56 8.11
C VAL A 173 3.10 -6.87 9.47
N GLU A 174 2.22 -5.94 9.79
CA GLU A 174 2.19 -5.27 11.10
C GLU A 174 1.13 -5.88 12.02
N SER A 175 0.11 -6.50 11.46
CA SER A 175 -0.98 -7.17 12.15
C SER A 175 -1.99 -7.67 11.11
N ASP A 176 -3.12 -8.18 11.54
CA ASP A 176 -4.25 -8.49 10.66
C ASP A 176 -4.73 -7.26 9.85
N THR A 177 -4.34 -6.05 10.24
CA THR A 177 -4.68 -4.79 9.54
C THR A 177 -3.79 -4.46 8.36
N LYS A 178 -2.62 -5.10 8.22
CA LYS A 178 -1.70 -4.96 7.07
C LYS A 178 -1.24 -6.34 6.62
N PRO A 179 -2.10 -7.15 6.00
CA PRO A 179 -1.73 -8.50 5.57
C PRO A 179 -0.75 -8.50 4.38
N PHE A 180 -0.68 -7.43 3.59
CA PHE A 180 0.22 -7.28 2.44
C PHE A 180 0.47 -5.80 2.10
N GLY A 181 1.44 -5.56 1.20
CA GLY A 181 1.71 -4.26 0.61
C GLY A 181 1.16 -4.16 -0.82
N ASN A 182 0.94 -2.93 -1.27
CA ASN A 182 0.52 -2.63 -2.64
C ASN A 182 1.73 -2.20 -3.46
N ILE A 183 1.84 -2.70 -4.69
CA ILE A 183 2.85 -2.26 -5.64
C ILE A 183 2.17 -1.92 -6.95
N VAL A 184 2.35 -0.68 -7.40
CA VAL A 184 1.77 -0.16 -8.65
C VAL A 184 2.92 0.18 -9.58
N CYS A 185 3.08 -0.58 -10.66
CA CYS A 185 4.14 -0.42 -11.64
C CYS A 185 3.60 0.26 -12.90
N TYR A 186 4.27 1.33 -13.34
CA TYR A 186 3.91 2.09 -14.54
C TYR A 186 4.76 1.74 -15.77
N ARG A 187 5.82 0.92 -15.60
CA ARG A 187 6.71 0.48 -16.69
C ARG A 187 6.85 -1.03 -16.82
N THR A 188 6.33 -1.79 -15.86
CA THR A 188 6.52 -3.24 -15.81
C THR A 188 5.19 -3.95 -15.93
N THR A 189 5.10 -4.93 -16.80
CA THR A 189 3.90 -5.76 -16.97
C THR A 189 3.77 -6.77 -15.82
N LYS A 190 2.52 -7.20 -15.54
CA LYS A 190 2.26 -8.26 -14.55
C LYS A 190 3.07 -9.53 -14.86
N ALA A 191 3.18 -9.92 -16.12
CA ALA A 191 3.93 -11.11 -16.53
C ALA A 191 5.40 -11.07 -16.10
N ARG A 192 6.09 -9.91 -16.24
CA ARG A 192 7.47 -9.73 -15.78
C ARG A 192 7.61 -9.78 -14.26
N VAL A 193 6.62 -9.24 -13.56
CA VAL A 193 6.57 -9.32 -12.08
C VAL A 193 6.41 -10.78 -11.64
N ASP A 194 5.48 -11.49 -12.25
CA ASP A 194 5.22 -12.91 -11.97
C ASP A 194 6.46 -13.79 -12.23
N GLU A 195 7.18 -13.52 -13.30
CA GLU A 195 8.44 -14.22 -13.63
C GLU A 195 9.54 -13.95 -12.59
N ALA A 196 9.69 -12.69 -12.16
CA ALA A 196 10.64 -12.32 -11.11
C ALA A 196 10.32 -13.04 -9.79
N VAL A 197 9.06 -13.09 -9.41
CA VAL A 197 8.62 -13.78 -8.18
C VAL A 197 8.88 -15.28 -8.27
N LYS A 198 8.59 -15.94 -9.40
CA LYS A 198 8.90 -17.37 -9.61
C LYS A 198 10.39 -17.68 -9.44
N LEU A 199 11.25 -16.83 -10.04
CA LEU A 199 12.71 -16.98 -9.95
C LEU A 199 13.23 -16.93 -8.51
N PHE A 200 12.67 -16.07 -7.66
CA PHE A 200 13.17 -15.84 -6.31
C PHE A 200 12.45 -16.65 -5.23
N SER A 201 11.22 -17.07 -5.45
CA SER A 201 10.46 -17.84 -4.45
C SER A 201 10.80 -19.32 -4.44
N GLN A 202 11.42 -19.85 -5.50
CA GLN A 202 11.63 -21.30 -5.71
C GLN A 202 10.33 -22.12 -5.53
N THR A 203 9.18 -21.48 -5.62
CA THR A 203 7.86 -22.09 -5.47
C THR A 203 7.10 -21.98 -6.78
N ASP A 204 6.39 -23.04 -7.14
CA ASP A 204 5.53 -23.06 -8.34
C ASP A 204 4.26 -22.21 -8.18
N SER A 205 3.98 -21.69 -6.99
CA SER A 205 2.77 -20.96 -6.67
C SER A 205 3.10 -19.48 -6.36
N ILE A 206 2.73 -18.60 -7.29
CA ILE A 206 2.83 -17.15 -7.16
C ILE A 206 1.87 -16.62 -6.09
N ASP A 207 0.76 -17.32 -5.85
CA ASP A 207 -0.34 -16.92 -4.96
C ASP A 207 0.08 -16.80 -3.49
N THR A 208 1.24 -17.36 -3.12
CA THR A 208 1.82 -17.20 -1.77
C THR A 208 2.59 -15.90 -1.57
N VAL A 209 3.01 -15.25 -2.66
CA VAL A 209 3.87 -14.05 -2.63
C VAL A 209 3.15 -12.81 -3.14
N ILE A 210 2.24 -12.98 -4.08
CA ILE A 210 1.44 -11.90 -4.66
C ILE A 210 -0.04 -12.16 -4.35
N MET A 211 -0.77 -11.09 -4.08
CA MET A 211 -2.22 -11.13 -3.92
C MET A 211 -2.90 -11.72 -5.16
N ALA A 212 -3.78 -12.68 -4.96
CA ALA A 212 -4.57 -13.30 -6.03
C ALA A 212 -5.43 -12.25 -6.79
N PRO A 213 -5.90 -12.56 -8.00
CA PRO A 213 -6.83 -11.70 -8.74
C PRO A 213 -8.10 -11.35 -7.96
N TYR A 214 -8.71 -10.21 -8.30
CA TYR A 214 -9.94 -9.70 -7.70
C TYR A 214 -11.04 -10.76 -7.57
N ASP A 215 -11.37 -11.46 -8.67
CA ASP A 215 -12.43 -12.48 -8.68
C ASP A 215 -12.19 -13.61 -7.67
N THR A 216 -10.91 -13.96 -7.46
CA THR A 216 -10.52 -14.97 -6.45
C THR A 216 -10.77 -14.47 -5.03
N TYR A 217 -10.54 -13.18 -4.75
CA TYR A 217 -10.84 -12.60 -3.45
C TYR A 217 -12.32 -12.41 -3.23
N LEU A 218 -13.09 -12.04 -4.27
CA LEU A 218 -14.54 -11.92 -4.21
C LEU A 218 -15.18 -13.29 -3.92
N ASP A 219 -14.75 -14.35 -4.60
CA ASP A 219 -15.19 -15.73 -4.33
C ASP A 219 -14.83 -16.19 -2.90
N LYS A 220 -13.61 -15.89 -2.42
CA LYS A 220 -13.20 -16.18 -1.04
C LYS A 220 -14.06 -15.42 -0.03
N PHE A 221 -14.37 -14.17 -0.31
CA PHE A 221 -15.22 -13.33 0.54
C PHE A 221 -16.62 -13.92 0.66
N ASN A 222 -17.26 -14.22 -0.46
CA ASN A 222 -18.60 -14.81 -0.47
C ASN A 222 -18.63 -16.16 0.27
N LYS A 223 -17.64 -17.03 0.06
CA LYS A 223 -17.53 -18.30 0.81
C LYS A 223 -17.33 -18.09 2.31
N ALA A 224 -16.59 -17.06 2.73
CA ALA A 224 -16.43 -16.76 4.14
C ALA A 224 -17.73 -16.20 4.75
N VAL A 225 -18.46 -15.38 3.98
CA VAL A 225 -19.78 -14.90 4.37
C VAL A 225 -20.78 -16.04 4.47
N ASP A 226 -20.82 -16.97 3.52
CA ASP A 226 -21.69 -18.16 3.59
C ASP A 226 -21.46 -18.94 4.86
N LYS A 227 -20.20 -19.17 5.27
CA LYS A 227 -19.88 -19.81 6.56
C LYS A 227 -20.35 -19.02 7.77
N LEU A 228 -20.24 -17.69 7.73
CA LEU A 228 -20.76 -16.84 8.79
C LEU A 228 -22.30 -16.99 8.91
N LEU A 229 -22.99 -17.01 7.79
CA LEU A 229 -24.44 -17.15 7.71
C LEU A 229 -24.93 -18.57 8.05
N GLU A 230 -24.09 -19.61 7.89
CA GLU A 230 -24.40 -20.96 8.40
C GLU A 230 -24.44 -20.99 9.93
N ILE A 231 -23.59 -20.21 10.62
CA ILE A 231 -23.53 -20.13 12.08
C ILE A 231 -24.62 -19.15 12.60
N THR A 232 -24.73 -18.01 11.98
CA THR A 232 -25.65 -16.92 12.33
C THR A 232 -26.37 -16.42 11.10
N PRO A 233 -27.52 -17.06 10.69
CA PRO A 233 -28.24 -16.72 9.48
C PRO A 233 -28.77 -15.29 9.40
N VAL A 234 -29.04 -14.69 10.54
CA VAL A 234 -29.42 -13.28 10.70
C VAL A 234 -28.58 -12.65 11.83
N VAL A 235 -28.44 -11.34 11.81
CA VAL A 235 -27.61 -10.61 12.78
C VAL A 235 -28.06 -10.88 14.24
N GLU A 236 -29.36 -10.99 14.44
CA GLU A 236 -29.96 -11.26 15.75
C GLU A 236 -29.60 -12.64 16.31
N SER A 237 -29.31 -13.61 15.45
CA SER A 237 -28.89 -14.97 15.89
C SER A 237 -27.61 -14.97 16.70
N VAL A 238 -26.79 -13.89 16.60
CA VAL A 238 -25.58 -13.73 17.41
C VAL A 238 -25.92 -13.62 18.89
N ASP A 239 -27.08 -13.04 19.25
CA ASP A 239 -27.51 -12.88 20.62
C ASP A 239 -28.01 -14.21 21.27
N GLU A 240 -28.30 -15.20 20.41
CA GLU A 240 -28.78 -16.53 20.82
C GLU A 240 -27.65 -17.53 21.05
N LEU A 241 -26.38 -17.13 20.79
CA LEU A 241 -25.22 -17.98 20.98
C LEU A 241 -24.93 -18.14 22.50
N GLU A 242 -25.17 -19.34 23.01
CA GLU A 242 -24.97 -19.65 24.45
C GLU A 242 -23.70 -20.48 24.68
N ARG A 243 -23.38 -21.42 23.76
CA ARG A 243 -22.25 -22.34 23.92
C ARG A 243 -20.94 -21.64 23.54
N GLU A 244 -19.90 -21.89 24.32
CA GLU A 244 -18.56 -21.32 24.06
C GLU A 244 -18.03 -21.70 22.69
N GLU A 245 -18.32 -22.90 22.19
CA GLU A 245 -17.92 -23.39 20.89
C GLU A 245 -18.56 -22.58 19.76
N ASP A 246 -19.89 -22.32 19.84
CA ASP A 246 -20.63 -21.55 18.83
C ASP A 246 -20.14 -20.10 18.79
N ILE A 247 -19.89 -19.52 19.95
CA ILE A 247 -19.32 -18.17 20.10
C ILE A 247 -17.93 -18.09 19.43
N LYS A 248 -17.08 -19.09 19.67
CA LYS A 248 -15.75 -19.17 19.07
C LYS A 248 -15.83 -19.31 17.55
N GLU A 249 -16.73 -20.16 17.06
CA GLU A 249 -16.95 -20.35 15.61
C GLU A 249 -17.41 -19.04 14.95
N PHE A 250 -18.38 -18.34 15.54
CA PHE A 250 -18.82 -17.03 15.05
C PHE A 250 -17.68 -16.01 15.00
N VAL A 251 -16.92 -15.89 16.09
CA VAL A 251 -15.78 -14.96 16.18
C VAL A 251 -14.75 -15.23 15.08
N LEU A 252 -14.41 -16.50 14.85
CA LEU A 252 -13.46 -16.89 13.82
C LEU A 252 -14.00 -16.63 12.42
N ALA A 253 -15.28 -16.96 12.16
CA ALA A 253 -15.92 -16.73 10.87
C ALA A 253 -16.01 -15.24 10.54
N PHE A 254 -16.48 -14.41 11.48
CA PHE A 254 -16.55 -12.97 11.29
C PHE A 254 -15.17 -12.34 11.04
N ARG A 255 -14.14 -12.76 11.78
CA ARG A 255 -12.77 -12.29 11.57
C ARG A 255 -12.23 -12.65 10.17
N GLU A 256 -12.54 -13.83 9.68
CA GLU A 256 -12.13 -14.22 8.32
C GLU A 256 -12.83 -13.35 7.26
N VAL A 257 -14.14 -13.08 7.40
CA VAL A 257 -14.87 -12.14 6.54
C VAL A 257 -14.21 -10.75 6.58
N ALA A 258 -13.97 -10.22 7.77
CA ALA A 258 -13.36 -8.91 7.95
C ALA A 258 -11.96 -8.83 7.34
N LYS A 259 -11.13 -9.86 7.51
CA LYS A 259 -9.78 -9.94 6.93
C LYS A 259 -9.80 -9.93 5.40
N ILE A 260 -10.71 -10.69 4.78
CA ILE A 260 -10.83 -10.73 3.33
C ILE A 260 -11.38 -9.40 2.81
N LEU A 261 -12.35 -8.80 3.49
CA LEU A 261 -12.90 -7.49 3.15
C LEU A 261 -11.82 -6.40 3.11
N VAL A 262 -10.92 -6.40 4.11
CA VAL A 262 -9.75 -5.52 4.13
C VAL A 262 -8.91 -5.68 2.86
N SER A 263 -8.75 -6.91 2.38
CA SER A 263 -8.02 -7.19 1.14
C SER A 263 -8.77 -6.69 -0.09
N LEU A 264 -10.08 -6.93 -0.17
CA LEU A 264 -10.93 -6.47 -1.26
C LEU A 264 -10.96 -4.94 -1.37
N LYS A 265 -11.01 -4.23 -0.25
CA LYS A 265 -10.98 -2.75 -0.23
C LYS A 265 -9.70 -2.14 -0.81
N THR A 266 -8.66 -2.92 -1.12
CA THR A 266 -7.47 -2.43 -1.84
C THR A 266 -7.63 -2.41 -3.35
N PHE A 267 -8.64 -3.09 -3.90
CA PHE A 267 -8.97 -3.04 -5.32
C PHE A 267 -9.82 -1.81 -5.64
N ASN A 268 -9.44 -1.06 -6.66
CA ASN A 268 -10.11 0.18 -7.05
C ASN A 268 -11.57 -0.04 -7.51
N GLN A 269 -11.87 -1.23 -8.01
CA GLN A 269 -13.18 -1.60 -8.54
C GLN A 269 -14.13 -2.14 -7.48
N PHE A 270 -13.66 -2.39 -6.25
CA PHE A 270 -14.49 -3.02 -5.23
C PHE A 270 -15.45 -2.03 -4.59
N ASP A 271 -16.71 -2.40 -4.58
CA ASP A 271 -17.79 -1.71 -3.87
C ASP A 271 -18.73 -2.74 -3.24
N LEU A 272 -18.74 -2.84 -1.91
CA LEU A 272 -19.51 -3.84 -1.17
C LEU A 272 -21.02 -3.75 -1.40
N ASP A 273 -21.53 -2.57 -1.79
CA ASP A 273 -22.95 -2.37 -2.04
C ASP A 273 -23.37 -2.57 -3.50
N ASN A 274 -22.41 -2.60 -4.44
CA ASN A 274 -22.67 -2.69 -5.88
C ASN A 274 -22.06 -3.93 -6.54
N ASP A 275 -21.13 -4.61 -5.86
CA ASP A 275 -20.54 -5.86 -6.36
C ASP A 275 -21.46 -7.07 -6.10
N ASP A 276 -21.16 -8.19 -6.74
CA ASP A 276 -21.86 -9.46 -6.53
C ASP A 276 -21.44 -10.11 -5.20
N THR A 277 -21.81 -9.47 -4.09
CA THR A 277 -21.53 -9.87 -2.72
C THR A 277 -22.77 -10.37 -2.01
N VAL A 278 -22.60 -11.36 -1.13
CA VAL A 278 -23.70 -11.97 -0.36
C VAL A 278 -24.26 -11.00 0.70
N ILE A 279 -23.43 -10.09 1.21
CA ILE A 279 -23.81 -9.07 2.19
C ILE A 279 -23.45 -7.67 1.71
N ASN A 280 -24.18 -6.66 2.16
CA ASN A 280 -23.92 -5.26 1.92
C ASN A 280 -23.20 -4.59 3.11
N THR A 281 -22.85 -3.30 2.95
CA THR A 281 -22.16 -2.51 3.99
C THR A 281 -22.96 -2.47 5.29
N GLN A 282 -24.27 -2.28 5.24
CA GLN A 282 -25.09 -2.21 6.47
C GLN A 282 -25.06 -3.53 7.23
N MET A 283 -25.28 -4.64 6.55
CA MET A 283 -25.26 -5.97 7.18
C MET A 283 -23.89 -6.30 7.79
N PHE A 284 -22.79 -5.91 7.10
CA PHE A 284 -21.46 -6.07 7.65
C PHE A 284 -21.25 -5.25 8.94
N GLU A 285 -21.68 -3.97 8.98
CA GLU A 285 -21.56 -3.13 10.17
C GLU A 285 -22.45 -3.63 11.34
N ASP A 286 -23.60 -4.20 11.03
CA ASP A 286 -24.47 -4.82 12.04
C ASP A 286 -23.81 -6.05 12.69
N TYR A 287 -23.24 -6.96 11.90
CA TYR A 287 -22.44 -8.08 12.42
C TYR A 287 -21.22 -7.61 13.20
N LYS A 288 -20.55 -6.57 12.74
CA LYS A 288 -19.42 -5.97 13.43
C LYS A 288 -19.81 -5.41 14.81
N SER A 289 -20.96 -4.76 14.90
CA SER A 289 -21.50 -4.26 16.17
C SER A 289 -21.77 -5.40 17.15
N LYS A 290 -22.38 -6.49 16.68
CA LYS A 290 -22.61 -7.70 17.48
C LYS A 290 -21.32 -8.38 17.93
N TYR A 291 -20.33 -8.44 17.03
CA TYR A 291 -19.00 -8.96 17.37
C TYR A 291 -18.35 -8.16 18.53
N TYR A 292 -18.42 -6.83 18.50
CA TYR A 292 -17.88 -6.00 19.59
C TYR A 292 -18.68 -6.12 20.90
N GLU A 293 -20.01 -6.25 20.83
CA GLU A 293 -20.84 -6.47 22.01
C GLU A 293 -20.50 -7.81 22.69
N LEU A 294 -20.38 -8.86 21.90
CA LEU A 294 -20.01 -10.20 22.36
C LEU A 294 -18.62 -10.20 22.99
N TYR A 295 -17.66 -9.55 22.35
CA TYR A 295 -16.31 -9.38 22.87
C TYR A 295 -16.28 -8.69 24.23
N ARG A 296 -17.03 -7.59 24.41
CA ARG A 296 -17.12 -6.88 25.69
C ARG A 296 -17.75 -7.75 26.78
N LYS A 297 -18.76 -8.54 26.45
CA LYS A 297 -19.38 -9.50 27.40
C LYS A 297 -18.37 -10.54 27.88
N ILE A 298 -17.59 -11.13 26.94
CA ILE A 298 -16.61 -12.16 27.29
C ILE A 298 -15.41 -11.57 28.04
N SER A 299 -14.92 -10.39 27.67
CA SER A 299 -13.77 -9.77 28.36
C SER A 299 -14.07 -9.38 29.80
N ASN A 300 -15.34 -9.14 30.13
CA ASN A 300 -15.79 -8.83 31.49
C ASN A 300 -16.08 -10.09 32.34
N ASP A 301 -16.19 -11.26 31.71
CA ASP A 301 -16.43 -12.54 32.36
C ASP A 301 -15.12 -13.30 32.55
N LYS A 302 -14.61 -13.33 33.79
CA LYS A 302 -13.32 -13.96 34.12
C LYS A 302 -13.30 -15.48 33.89
N GLU A 303 -14.44 -16.15 33.90
CA GLU A 303 -14.55 -17.60 33.67
C GLU A 303 -14.45 -17.92 32.17
N LYS A 304 -14.86 -17.01 31.27
CA LYS A 304 -14.83 -17.17 29.83
C LYS A 304 -13.58 -16.55 29.16
N SER A 305 -12.66 -16.01 29.95
CA SER A 305 -11.44 -15.39 29.42
C SER A 305 -10.50 -16.35 28.68
N SER A 306 -10.69 -17.67 28.84
CA SER A 306 -9.95 -18.69 28.09
C SER A 306 -10.19 -18.62 26.58
N ILE A 307 -11.40 -18.24 26.13
CA ILE A 307 -11.75 -18.03 24.72
C ILE A 307 -10.91 -16.90 24.13
N LEU A 308 -10.65 -15.84 24.90
CA LEU A 308 -9.85 -14.69 24.50
C LEU A 308 -8.36 -15.02 24.36
N ASN A 309 -7.84 -15.96 25.16
CA ASN A 309 -6.44 -16.39 25.08
C ASN A 309 -6.16 -17.27 23.85
N ASP A 310 -7.14 -18.06 23.41
CA ASP A 310 -7.05 -18.90 22.22
C ASP A 310 -7.24 -18.10 20.91
N VAL A 311 -7.90 -16.94 20.99
CA VAL A 311 -8.16 -16.05 19.88
C VAL A 311 -7.42 -14.75 20.14
N SER A 312 -6.20 -14.63 19.65
CA SER A 312 -5.41 -13.39 19.70
C SER A 312 -6.19 -12.23 19.06
N PHE A 313 -6.74 -11.35 19.90
CA PHE A 313 -7.54 -10.23 19.43
C PHE A 313 -6.68 -9.05 19.07
N SER A 314 -6.74 -8.64 17.82
CA SER A 314 -6.39 -7.31 17.38
C SER A 314 -7.70 -6.50 17.22
N LEU A 315 -7.99 -5.62 18.15
CA LEU A 315 -9.16 -4.71 18.14
C LEU A 315 -9.10 -3.62 17.08
N GLU A 316 -7.99 -3.54 16.35
CA GLU A 316 -7.76 -2.55 15.29
C GLU A 316 -8.21 -3.01 13.89
N LEU A 317 -9.01 -4.06 13.82
CA LEU A 317 -9.61 -4.51 12.57
C LEU A 317 -10.73 -3.55 12.16
N ILE A 318 -10.46 -2.78 11.10
CA ILE A 318 -11.44 -2.02 10.30
C ILE A 318 -11.60 -0.58 10.72
#